data_0b66f157da10b4af55540b31f84cade6
#
_entry.id   0b66f157da10b4af55540b31f84cade6
#
_cell.length_a   1.000
_cell.length_b   1.000
_cell.length_c   1.000
_cell.angle_alpha   90.00
_cell.angle_beta   90.00
_cell.angle_gamma   90.00
#
_symmetry.space_group_name_H-M   'P 1'
#
loop_
_entity.id
_entity.type
_entity.pdbx_description
1 polymer ?
#
loop_
_entity_poly.entity_id
_entity_poly.type
_entity_poly.pdbx_seq_one_letter_code
_entity_poly.pdbx_strand_id
1 'polypeptide(L)'
;PVHRLGRFTSGLQVCARTSPTRALWSKQFRPDGGCRKVYQAWSQRVPGLELGRCLTVSSDVVERPHPLLGWIWGPEPLDEEPIRKRLSAHSEFELLERTAAGDRLKVTITTGRPHQIRIHLAQLGSPLLGDPLYLRNREVSATATPGDGGYRLHAWRLEAEGLTWRCWPSPDWGIC
;
A
#
# COMPACT_ATOMS: atom_id res chain seq x y z
N PRO A 1 18.43 -4.39 -3.77
CA PRO A 1 17.02 -4.32 -4.14
C PRO A 1 16.78 -3.38 -5.32
N VAL A 2 15.79 -3.68 -6.16
CA VAL A 2 15.35 -2.82 -7.28
C VAL A 2 14.12 -1.98 -6.93
N HIS A 3 13.43 -2.37 -5.87
CA HIS A 3 12.34 -1.63 -5.24
C HIS A 3 12.43 -1.77 -3.71
N ARG A 4 11.53 -1.14 -3.00
CA ARG A 4 11.47 -1.22 -1.53
C ARG A 4 10.09 -1.66 -1.07
N LEU A 5 10.04 -2.36 0.05
CA LEU A 5 8.84 -2.62 0.84
C LEU A 5 8.77 -1.61 2.00
N GLY A 6 7.58 -1.32 2.45
CA GLY A 6 7.39 -0.56 3.70
C GLY A 6 7.89 -1.37 4.90
N ARG A 7 8.20 -0.69 6.01
CA ARG A 7 8.81 -1.28 7.21
C ARG A 7 8.11 -2.56 7.71
N PHE A 8 6.79 -2.59 7.69
CA PHE A 8 5.99 -3.73 8.15
C PHE A 8 5.35 -4.52 7.00
N THR A 9 5.76 -4.26 5.76
CA THR A 9 5.31 -5.03 4.60
C THR A 9 6.20 -6.25 4.44
N SER A 10 5.61 -7.43 4.52
CA SER A 10 6.28 -8.71 4.23
C SER A 10 6.13 -9.12 2.76
N GLY A 11 6.75 -10.23 2.38
CA GLY A 11 6.58 -10.87 1.08
C GLY A 11 7.68 -10.60 0.07
N LEU A 12 7.33 -10.57 -1.21
CA LEU A 12 8.25 -10.55 -2.34
C LEU A 12 9.04 -9.23 -2.45
N GLN A 13 10.36 -9.36 -2.49
CA GLN A 13 11.27 -8.28 -2.83
C GLN A 13 12.26 -8.73 -3.91
N VAL A 14 12.35 -7.97 -4.99
CA VAL A 14 13.28 -8.27 -6.10
C VAL A 14 14.63 -7.62 -5.83
N CYS A 15 15.69 -8.42 -5.95
CA CYS A 15 17.06 -7.98 -5.84
C CYS A 15 17.83 -8.35 -7.12
N ALA A 16 18.51 -7.40 -7.71
CA ALA A 16 19.39 -7.63 -8.85
C ALA A 16 20.81 -7.97 -8.37
N ARG A 17 21.46 -8.91 -9.04
CA ARG A 17 22.83 -9.33 -8.74
C ARG A 17 23.90 -8.49 -9.46
N THR A 18 23.50 -7.81 -10.55
CA THR A 18 24.43 -7.00 -11.36
C THR A 18 23.82 -5.64 -11.66
N SER A 19 24.66 -4.65 -11.99
CA SER A 19 24.19 -3.30 -12.35
C SER A 19 23.29 -3.27 -13.61
N PRO A 20 23.61 -3.99 -14.70
CA PRO A 20 22.70 -4.06 -15.86
C PRO A 20 21.33 -4.64 -15.50
N THR A 21 21.30 -5.74 -14.76
CA THR A 21 20.04 -6.36 -14.29
C THR A 21 19.26 -5.40 -13.39
N ARG A 22 19.96 -4.64 -12.53
CA ARG A 22 19.32 -3.62 -11.68
C ARG A 22 18.65 -2.53 -12.54
N ALA A 23 19.32 -2.04 -13.56
CA ALA A 23 18.77 -1.01 -14.45
C ALA A 23 17.49 -1.50 -15.17
N LEU A 24 17.55 -2.72 -15.72
CA LEU A 24 16.41 -3.38 -16.36
C LEU A 24 15.20 -3.48 -15.42
N TRP A 25 15.38 -4.10 -14.26
CA TRP A 25 14.30 -4.31 -13.29
C TRP A 25 13.79 -3.01 -12.68
N SER A 26 14.67 -2.03 -12.43
CA SER A 26 14.22 -0.71 -11.96
C SER A 26 13.29 -0.03 -12.96
N LYS A 27 13.47 -0.24 -14.26
CA LYS A 27 12.57 0.24 -15.31
C LYS A 27 11.21 -0.47 -15.22
N GLN A 28 11.19 -1.79 -15.02
CA GLN A 28 9.95 -2.58 -14.90
C GLN A 28 9.09 -2.15 -13.69
N PHE A 29 9.71 -1.69 -12.61
CA PHE A 29 9.00 -1.23 -11.41
C PHE A 29 8.46 0.20 -11.48
N ARG A 30 8.77 0.96 -12.55
CA ARG A 30 8.16 2.27 -12.79
C ARG A 30 6.67 2.12 -13.14
N PRO A 31 5.87 3.18 -13.05
CA PRO A 31 4.43 3.13 -13.38
C PRO A 31 4.14 2.66 -14.81
N ASP A 32 5.04 2.96 -15.75
CA ASP A 32 5.02 2.61 -17.17
C ASP A 32 5.77 1.31 -17.49
N GLY A 33 6.35 0.67 -16.50
CA GLY A 33 7.29 -0.45 -16.68
C GLY A 33 6.68 -1.84 -16.82
N GLY A 34 5.37 -1.98 -16.67
CA GLY A 34 4.66 -3.24 -16.89
C GLY A 34 4.66 -4.24 -15.71
N CYS A 35 5.38 -3.97 -14.62
CA CYS A 35 5.33 -4.84 -13.45
C CYS A 35 4.02 -4.66 -12.69
N ARG A 36 3.17 -5.70 -12.67
CA ARG A 36 1.96 -5.76 -11.87
C ARG A 36 2.27 -6.26 -10.47
N LYS A 37 1.89 -5.48 -9.46
CA LYS A 37 2.13 -5.78 -8.05
C LYS A 37 0.81 -6.08 -7.35
N VAL A 38 0.72 -7.27 -6.78
CA VAL A 38 -0.47 -7.71 -6.05
C VAL A 38 -0.10 -7.99 -4.60
N TYR A 39 -0.88 -7.44 -3.70
CA TYR A 39 -0.71 -7.57 -2.26
C TYR A 39 -1.91 -8.27 -1.64
N GLN A 40 -1.71 -8.84 -0.47
CA GLN A 40 -2.78 -9.11 0.48
C GLN A 40 -2.71 -8.08 1.60
N ALA A 41 -3.86 -7.64 2.07
CA ALA A 41 -3.98 -6.66 3.13
C ALA A 41 -5.10 -7.05 4.09
N TRP A 42 -4.92 -6.81 5.37
CA TRP A 42 -5.99 -6.77 6.34
C TRP A 42 -6.31 -5.32 6.68
N SER A 43 -7.56 -4.94 6.50
CA SER A 43 -8.05 -3.59 6.77
C SER A 43 -9.26 -3.62 7.70
N GLN A 44 -9.62 -2.48 8.22
CA GLN A 44 -10.96 -2.29 8.77
C GLN A 44 -11.98 -2.54 7.66
N ARG A 45 -13.25 -2.77 8.05
CA ARG A 45 -14.31 -3.09 7.10
C ARG A 45 -14.47 -2.00 6.05
N VAL A 46 -14.43 -2.38 4.76
CA VAL A 46 -14.65 -1.47 3.63
C VAL A 46 -16.15 -1.35 3.37
N PRO A 47 -16.74 -0.16 3.57
CA PRO A 47 -18.16 0.05 3.33
C PRO A 47 -18.55 -0.23 1.88
N GLY A 48 -19.66 -0.92 1.66
CA GLY A 48 -20.19 -1.17 0.32
C GLY A 48 -19.41 -2.18 -0.53
N LEU A 49 -18.25 -2.69 -0.08
CA LEU A 49 -17.52 -3.70 -0.81
C LEU A 49 -18.03 -5.09 -0.44
N GLU A 50 -18.45 -5.85 -1.44
CA GLU A 50 -18.99 -7.21 -1.29
C GLU A 50 -17.94 -8.26 -1.70
N LEU A 51 -18.11 -9.49 -1.22
CA LEU A 51 -17.20 -10.61 -1.51
C LEU A 51 -17.08 -10.84 -3.03
N GLY A 52 -15.85 -10.93 -3.50
CA GLY A 52 -15.51 -11.08 -4.92
C GLY A 52 -15.74 -9.82 -5.76
N ARG A 53 -16.21 -8.73 -5.19
CA ARG A 53 -16.33 -7.45 -5.89
C ARG A 53 -15.05 -6.63 -5.79
N CYS A 54 -14.83 -5.80 -6.81
CA CYS A 54 -13.70 -4.89 -6.89
C CYS A 54 -14.14 -3.45 -6.69
N LEU A 55 -13.33 -2.71 -5.96
CA LEU A 55 -13.43 -1.26 -5.80
C LEU A 55 -12.12 -0.63 -6.28
N THR A 56 -12.22 0.39 -7.12
CA THR A 56 -11.06 1.14 -7.63
C THR A 56 -10.94 2.48 -6.94
N VAL A 57 -9.71 2.83 -6.55
CA VAL A 57 -9.36 4.15 -6.03
C VAL A 57 -8.31 4.76 -6.95
N SER A 58 -8.64 5.92 -7.50
CA SER A 58 -7.73 6.76 -8.27
C SER A 58 -7.67 8.12 -7.59
N SER A 59 -6.59 8.39 -6.88
CA SER A 59 -6.37 9.64 -6.17
C SER A 59 -4.89 9.92 -6.04
N ASP A 60 -4.56 11.18 -5.79
CA ASP A 60 -3.17 11.55 -5.55
C ASP A 60 -2.72 11.17 -4.14
N VAL A 61 -1.46 10.78 -4.03
CA VAL A 61 -0.73 10.80 -2.77
C VAL A 61 0.16 12.04 -2.75
N VAL A 62 0.14 12.76 -1.65
CA VAL A 62 0.80 14.06 -1.56
C VAL A 62 1.86 14.08 -0.46
N GLU A 63 2.90 14.87 -0.64
CA GLU A 63 3.89 15.14 0.39
C GLU A 63 3.43 16.37 1.16
N ARG A 64 3.04 16.19 2.42
CA ARG A 64 2.42 17.19 3.31
C ARG A 64 3.18 17.29 4.65
N PRO A 65 3.03 18.39 5.40
CA PRO A 65 3.69 18.55 6.70
C PRO A 65 3.16 17.57 7.75
N HIS A 66 4.01 17.24 8.70
CA HIS A 66 3.68 16.45 9.87
C HIS A 66 4.45 16.99 11.09
N PRO A 67 3.81 17.17 12.25
CA PRO A 67 4.41 17.88 13.37
C PRO A 67 5.68 17.23 13.92
N LEU A 68 5.76 15.89 13.92
CA LEU A 68 6.92 15.14 14.41
C LEU A 68 7.88 14.68 13.32
N LEU A 69 7.37 14.39 12.11
CA LEU A 69 8.14 13.72 11.06
C LEU A 69 8.60 14.68 9.95
N GLY A 70 8.28 15.97 10.08
CA GLY A 70 8.56 16.99 9.08
C GLY A 70 7.65 16.85 7.86
N TRP A 71 8.08 16.14 6.82
CA TRP A 71 7.29 15.90 5.63
C TRP A 71 6.99 14.43 5.46
N ILE A 72 5.72 14.08 5.24
CA ILE A 72 5.26 12.70 5.01
C ILE A 72 4.46 12.61 3.72
N TRP A 73 4.37 11.40 3.18
CA TRP A 73 3.36 11.08 2.19
C TRP A 73 2.04 10.84 2.90
N GLY A 74 0.95 11.38 2.36
CA GLY A 74 -0.39 11.27 2.94
C GLY A 74 -1.50 11.43 1.89
N PRO A 75 -2.75 11.32 2.31
CA PRO A 75 -3.88 11.72 1.51
C PRO A 75 -3.85 13.22 1.27
N GLU A 76 -4.50 13.67 0.20
CA GLU A 76 -4.73 15.09 0.00
C GLU A 76 -5.51 15.67 1.19
N PRO A 77 -5.01 16.74 1.84
CA PRO A 77 -5.67 17.33 2.98
C PRO A 77 -7.03 17.92 2.57
N LEU A 78 -7.96 17.97 3.52
CA LEU A 78 -9.27 18.58 3.31
C LEU A 78 -9.21 20.11 3.44
N ASP A 79 -8.27 20.60 4.22
CA ASP A 79 -8.02 22.02 4.48
C ASP A 79 -6.84 22.51 3.65
N GLU A 80 -6.63 23.85 3.61
CA GLU A 80 -5.48 24.46 2.95
C GLU A 80 -4.18 24.20 3.72
N GLU A 81 -3.52 23.09 3.37
CA GLU A 81 -2.19 22.75 3.86
C GLU A 81 -1.16 22.82 2.72
N PRO A 82 0.11 23.19 3.01
CA PRO A 82 1.16 23.20 1.99
C PRO A 82 1.45 21.78 1.47
N ILE A 83 1.50 21.65 0.15
CA ILE A 83 1.84 20.40 -0.55
C ILE A 83 3.13 20.63 -1.31
N ARG A 84 4.17 19.83 -1.01
CA ARG A 84 5.46 19.88 -1.73
C ARG A 84 5.46 19.07 -3.02
N LYS A 85 4.75 17.95 -3.02
CA LYS A 85 4.75 17.00 -4.13
C LYS A 85 3.40 16.30 -4.26
N ARG A 86 3.02 16.01 -5.49
CA ARG A 86 1.78 15.32 -5.82
C ARG A 86 2.09 14.19 -6.81
N LEU A 87 1.60 12.99 -6.55
CA LEU A 87 1.81 11.82 -7.40
C LEU A 87 0.49 11.09 -7.58
N SER A 88 0.01 11.00 -8.80
CA SER A 88 -1.19 10.21 -9.09
C SER A 88 -0.95 8.74 -8.78
N ALA A 89 -1.94 8.11 -8.17
CA ALA A 89 -1.90 6.72 -7.73
C ALA A 89 -3.19 5.99 -8.08
N HIS A 90 -3.06 4.69 -8.39
CA HIS A 90 -4.18 3.86 -8.78
C HIS A 90 -4.10 2.50 -8.09
N SER A 91 -5.16 2.12 -7.37
CA SER A 91 -5.28 0.84 -6.66
C SER A 91 -6.64 0.21 -6.89
N GLU A 92 -6.66 -1.09 -7.05
CA GLU A 92 -7.86 -1.92 -7.10
C GLU A 92 -7.89 -2.83 -5.87
N PHE A 93 -9.02 -2.88 -5.19
CA PHE A 93 -9.27 -3.67 -3.99
C PHE A 93 -10.38 -4.69 -4.25
N GLU A 94 -10.08 -5.96 -4.05
CA GLU A 94 -11.03 -7.07 -4.14
C GLU A 94 -11.20 -7.69 -2.75
N LEU A 95 -12.43 -7.83 -2.28
CA LEU A 95 -12.72 -8.47 -1.00
C LEU A 95 -12.59 -9.99 -1.15
N LEU A 96 -11.60 -10.57 -0.44
CA LEU A 96 -11.37 -12.01 -0.40
C LEU A 96 -12.13 -12.68 0.76
N GLU A 97 -12.23 -11.99 1.89
CA GLU A 97 -12.81 -12.54 3.11
C GLU A 97 -13.25 -11.41 4.03
N ARG A 98 -14.34 -11.62 4.75
CA ARG A 98 -14.83 -10.70 5.79
C ARG A 98 -14.99 -11.44 7.10
N THR A 99 -14.36 -10.91 8.15
CA THR A 99 -14.43 -11.47 9.52
C THR A 99 -14.85 -10.41 10.52
N ALA A 100 -14.98 -10.80 11.79
CA ALA A 100 -15.22 -9.85 12.87
C ALA A 100 -14.03 -8.87 13.06
N ALA A 101 -12.79 -9.31 12.78
CA ALA A 101 -11.59 -8.49 12.89
C ALA A 101 -11.44 -7.45 11.76
N GLY A 102 -12.01 -7.72 10.58
CA GLY A 102 -11.91 -6.83 9.42
C GLY A 102 -12.05 -7.56 8.10
N ASP A 103 -11.62 -6.89 7.04
CA ASP A 103 -11.63 -7.38 5.67
C ASP A 103 -10.24 -7.79 5.20
N ARG A 104 -10.12 -9.00 4.64
CA ARG A 104 -8.95 -9.43 3.89
C ARG A 104 -9.14 -9.09 2.43
N LEU A 105 -8.22 -8.30 1.91
CA LEU A 105 -8.28 -7.74 0.57
C LEU A 105 -7.14 -8.27 -0.29
N LYS A 106 -7.43 -8.53 -1.56
CA LYS A 106 -6.43 -8.53 -2.63
C LYS A 106 -6.32 -7.12 -3.16
N VAL A 107 -5.11 -6.60 -3.23
CA VAL A 107 -4.83 -5.24 -3.69
C VAL A 107 -3.93 -5.29 -4.90
N THR A 108 -4.40 -4.78 -6.03
CA THR A 108 -3.59 -4.64 -7.25
C THR A 108 -3.20 -3.17 -7.43
N ILE A 109 -1.91 -2.91 -7.65
CA ILE A 109 -1.42 -1.57 -7.96
C ILE A 109 -0.63 -1.57 -9.27
N THR A 110 -0.88 -0.57 -10.10
CA THR A 110 -0.12 -0.29 -11.32
C THR A 110 0.94 0.78 -11.09
N THR A 111 0.69 1.68 -10.15
CA THR A 111 1.66 2.65 -9.63
C THR A 111 2.33 2.11 -8.37
N GLY A 112 3.50 2.59 -8.02
CA GLY A 112 4.23 2.17 -6.81
C GLY A 112 4.56 3.38 -5.94
N ARG A 113 3.56 4.21 -5.61
CA ARG A 113 3.77 5.44 -4.84
C ARG A 113 4.03 5.13 -3.37
N PRO A 114 4.78 6.00 -2.67
CA PRO A 114 5.02 5.81 -1.24
C PRO A 114 3.70 5.69 -0.47
N HIS A 115 3.60 4.69 0.38
CA HIS A 115 2.46 4.39 1.24
C HIS A 115 1.08 4.27 0.55
N GLN A 116 1.06 4.11 -0.78
CA GLN A 116 -0.15 4.16 -1.61
C GLN A 116 -1.33 3.36 -1.06
N ILE A 117 -1.13 2.07 -0.78
CA ILE A 117 -2.20 1.17 -0.30
C ILE A 117 -2.74 1.64 1.06
N ARG A 118 -1.86 2.03 1.96
CA ARG A 118 -2.20 2.55 3.29
C ARG A 118 -3.07 3.80 3.19
N ILE A 119 -2.65 4.75 2.35
CA ILE A 119 -3.33 6.03 2.12
C ILE A 119 -4.71 5.80 1.48
N HIS A 120 -4.80 5.00 0.43
CA HIS A 120 -6.06 4.73 -0.26
C HIS A 120 -7.07 4.03 0.66
N LEU A 121 -6.65 3.07 1.48
CA LEU A 121 -7.55 2.43 2.45
C LEU A 121 -8.00 3.39 3.55
N ALA A 122 -7.15 4.28 4.02
CA ALA A 122 -7.54 5.32 4.97
C ALA A 122 -8.56 6.30 4.36
N GLN A 123 -8.40 6.65 3.06
CA GLN A 123 -9.37 7.47 2.32
C GLN A 123 -10.75 6.80 2.19
N LEU A 124 -10.78 5.47 2.09
CA LEU A 124 -12.02 4.69 2.11
C LEU A 124 -12.65 4.55 3.50
N GLY A 125 -12.04 5.17 4.53
CA GLY A 125 -12.46 5.01 5.92
C GLY A 125 -12.10 3.65 6.53
N SER A 126 -11.22 2.89 5.87
CA SER A 126 -10.90 1.50 6.20
C SER A 126 -9.39 1.27 6.26
N PRO A 127 -8.65 1.98 7.14
CA PRO A 127 -7.20 1.84 7.23
C PRO A 127 -6.77 0.39 7.47
N LEU A 128 -5.51 0.08 7.15
CA LEU A 128 -4.93 -1.22 7.45
C LEU A 128 -5.01 -1.51 8.95
N LEU A 129 -5.27 -2.76 9.30
CA LEU A 129 -5.20 -3.19 10.70
C LEU A 129 -3.77 -2.98 11.22
N GLY A 130 -3.67 -2.32 12.38
CA GLY A 130 -2.41 -1.99 13.02
C GLY A 130 -1.66 -0.81 12.40
N ASP A 131 -2.29 -0.02 11.52
CA ASP A 131 -1.65 1.18 10.97
C ASP A 131 -1.69 2.32 12.00
N PRO A 132 -0.52 2.78 12.50
CA PRO A 132 -0.47 3.82 13.51
C PRO A 132 -0.58 5.23 12.92
N LEU A 133 -0.27 5.38 11.63
CA LEU A 133 -0.12 6.69 11.00
C LEU A 133 -1.36 7.12 10.22
N TYR A 134 -1.92 6.25 9.40
CA TYR A 134 -3.09 6.58 8.57
C TYR A 134 -4.35 6.09 9.24
N LEU A 135 -5.18 7.05 9.63
CA LEU A 135 -6.43 6.83 10.34
C LEU A 135 -7.63 6.91 9.38
N ARG A 136 -8.85 6.74 9.91
CA ARG A 136 -10.07 6.93 9.12
C ARG A 136 -10.20 8.36 8.59
N ASN A 137 -11.04 8.53 7.57
CA ASN A 137 -11.45 9.85 7.05
C ASN A 137 -10.28 10.74 6.60
N ARG A 138 -9.23 10.16 6.03
CA ARG A 138 -8.02 10.86 5.57
C ARG A 138 -7.18 11.49 6.68
N GLU A 139 -7.47 11.19 7.92
CA GLU A 139 -6.68 11.69 9.03
C GLU A 139 -5.30 11.04 9.07
N VAL A 140 -4.35 11.79 9.56
CA VAL A 140 -2.98 11.34 9.83
C VAL A 140 -2.69 11.59 11.31
N SER A 141 -2.24 10.56 12.01
CA SER A 141 -1.89 10.67 13.43
C SER A 141 -0.76 11.66 13.62
N ALA A 142 -0.99 12.70 14.41
CA ALA A 142 0.03 13.71 14.72
C ALA A 142 1.15 13.20 15.65
N THR A 143 0.92 12.07 16.34
CA THR A 143 1.81 11.51 17.35
C THR A 143 2.51 10.21 16.94
N ALA A 144 2.12 9.61 15.81
CA ALA A 144 2.72 8.37 15.35
C ALA A 144 4.19 8.52 14.98
N THR A 145 4.99 7.55 15.38
CA THR A 145 6.42 7.48 15.05
C THR A 145 6.72 6.31 14.10
N PRO A 146 7.86 6.33 13.38
CA PRO A 146 8.20 5.25 12.44
C PRO A 146 8.38 3.87 13.09
N GLY A 147 8.50 3.81 14.41
CA GLY A 147 8.63 2.55 15.17
C GLY A 147 7.31 1.96 15.64
N ASP A 148 6.24 2.74 15.59
CA ASP A 148 4.95 2.35 16.13
C ASP A 148 4.24 1.32 15.25
N GLY A 149 3.55 0.39 15.89
CA GLY A 149 2.61 -0.53 15.28
C GLY A 149 3.22 -1.50 14.28
N GLY A 150 2.35 -2.16 13.56
CA GLY A 150 2.70 -3.12 12.53
C GLY A 150 1.49 -3.39 11.64
N TYR A 151 1.29 -2.58 10.62
CA TYR A 151 0.17 -2.77 9.70
C TYR A 151 0.29 -4.10 8.92
N ARG A 152 -0.86 -4.68 8.60
CA ARG A 152 -0.97 -5.98 7.92
C ARG A 152 -1.01 -5.80 6.40
N LEU A 153 0.18 -5.87 5.76
CA LEU A 153 0.35 -5.78 4.32
C LEU A 153 1.42 -6.76 3.85
N HIS A 154 1.11 -7.54 2.80
CA HIS A 154 1.99 -8.59 2.30
C HIS A 154 2.09 -8.51 0.77
N ALA A 155 3.31 -8.38 0.23
CA ALA A 155 3.59 -8.43 -1.20
C ALA A 155 3.46 -9.87 -1.69
N TRP A 156 2.28 -10.23 -2.15
CA TRP A 156 1.90 -11.61 -2.45
C TRP A 156 2.36 -12.09 -3.81
N ARG A 157 2.17 -11.26 -4.86
CA ARG A 157 2.44 -11.67 -6.25
C ARG A 157 3.04 -10.52 -7.05
N LEU A 158 4.03 -10.86 -7.87
CA LEU A 158 4.62 -9.99 -8.87
C LEU A 158 4.51 -10.63 -10.25
N GLU A 159 4.13 -9.86 -11.25
CA GLU A 159 4.03 -10.27 -12.64
C GLU A 159 4.84 -9.28 -13.49
N ALA A 160 5.83 -9.77 -14.22
CA ALA A 160 6.64 -8.98 -15.13
C ALA A 160 7.33 -9.87 -16.16
N GLU A 161 7.54 -9.40 -17.38
CA GLU A 161 8.23 -10.11 -18.46
C GLU A 161 7.66 -11.54 -18.71
N GLY A 162 6.33 -11.70 -18.61
CA GLY A 162 5.68 -13.00 -18.77
C GLY A 162 5.88 -13.99 -17.61
N LEU A 163 6.60 -13.58 -16.57
CA LEU A 163 6.85 -14.40 -15.37
C LEU A 163 5.94 -13.97 -14.22
N THR A 164 5.63 -14.93 -13.37
CA THR A 164 4.84 -14.72 -12.15
C THR A 164 5.56 -15.32 -10.96
N TRP A 165 5.78 -14.52 -9.91
CA TRP A 165 6.29 -14.98 -8.63
C TRP A 165 5.22 -14.81 -7.56
N ARG A 166 5.16 -15.77 -6.62
CA ARG A 166 4.22 -15.76 -5.50
C ARG A 166 4.94 -16.08 -4.20
N CYS A 167 4.52 -15.39 -3.14
CA CYS A 167 4.91 -15.66 -1.76
C CYS A 167 3.62 -15.62 -0.93
N TRP A 168 3.20 -16.78 -0.42
CA TRP A 168 2.03 -16.85 0.45
C TRP A 168 2.38 -16.31 1.83
N PRO A 169 1.49 -15.54 2.46
CA PRO A 169 1.68 -15.18 3.88
C PRO A 169 1.65 -16.44 4.74
N SER A 170 2.26 -16.37 5.93
CA SER A 170 2.17 -17.48 6.90
C SER A 170 0.71 -17.75 7.28
N PRO A 171 0.35 -18.99 7.68
CA PRO A 171 -1.03 -19.35 8.01
C PRO A 171 -1.67 -18.47 9.10
N ASP A 172 -0.88 -18.02 10.05
CA ASP A 172 -1.25 -17.14 11.17
C ASP A 172 -1.19 -15.64 10.82
N TRP A 173 -0.81 -15.29 9.57
CA TRP A 173 -0.73 -13.91 9.16
C TRP A 173 -2.11 -13.23 9.16
N GLY A 174 -2.26 -12.19 9.94
CA GLY A 174 -3.51 -11.44 10.06
C GLY A 174 -4.43 -11.93 11.19
N ILE A 175 -4.12 -13.03 11.85
CA ILE A 175 -4.81 -13.45 13.06
C ILE A 175 -4.27 -12.60 14.23
N CYS A 176 -5.15 -11.94 14.93
CA CYS A 176 -4.88 -11.19 16.18
C CYS A 176 -5.56 -11.90 17.33
#